data_653288b814075be98d951693e71ebe30
#
_entry.id   653288b814075be98d951693e71ebe30
#
_cell.length_a   1.000
_cell.length_b   1.000
_cell.length_c   1.000
_cell.angle_alpha   90.00
_cell.angle_beta   90.00
_cell.angle_gamma   90.00
#
_symmetry.space_group_name_H-M   'P 1'
#
loop_
_entity.id
_entity.type
_entity.pdbx_description
1 polymer ?
#
loop_
_entity_poly.entity_id
_entity_poly.type
_entity_poly.pdbx_seq_one_letter_code
_entity_poly.pdbx_strand_id
1 'polypeptide(L)'
;MKYLFLLGTALAVSTPALVSPALADEVDNTIVVTATRTETPLSQVGQSVSVVTRDEIERTQATQATEVLERLPGVTVSGTGGFGQITSVFLRGAENAQSLVLIDGVRINDPGDVAGGFDFGGLTIGQFDRVEVVRGSSGVLWGSRAIGGVINFITARPTEQWTARAQAEYGWRDRRQVGASAAGLLGPVGLTLGGNWLEGDGYSAYNERRGATEKDGFESKSANARAEIELAEGLSVDAGGYYTKADYGYDDTGADALNFGHKRDTLGYANLRYAGLDGRLTARLGYGLTDTRRISDHEIYGPYTTNGRNERVEGQVTFAPVDLVSVLLGAETETSKFSDNFGSKDRTSIDSYFGMLTLHPVSGLTLNGGLRYDDQADFGHRTTFAANGAWALGEGEDAPVIRASYGEGFKAPSLYQLYTNGTFNPLEPETSKAWDAGVEQPFAEGKGRFTLTWFDRKTRNQIDYDFANWNYYNVGRTRAKGIELGMVVTDWEGFDLNLSYTYLDAKNELTGARLARRPQNNFYASLDKTWGLGLRLGADLRVGGNRWDDHANTQFVEGHVVVGLRTSYPVTPNVEVYGRIENLFDEHYEVVRSYGTAGRSAYAGVRVKM
;
A
#
# COMPACT_ATOMS: atom_id res chain seq x y z
N MET A 1 -81.53 26.59 -18.64
CA MET A 1 -80.67 27.72 -18.16
C MET A 1 -79.56 27.17 -17.30
N LYS A 2 -78.36 27.56 -17.58
CA LYS A 2 -77.04 27.35 -16.97
C LYS A 2 -76.15 26.35 -17.67
N TYR A 3 -75.29 26.90 -18.45
CA TYR A 3 -74.13 26.27 -19.08
C TYR A 3 -73.01 26.10 -18.07
N LEU A 4 -72.35 24.93 -18.05
CA LEU A 4 -71.13 24.70 -17.29
C LEU A 4 -70.03 24.36 -18.31
N PHE A 5 -69.05 25.25 -18.44
CA PHE A 5 -67.85 25.05 -19.23
C PHE A 5 -66.84 24.16 -18.45
N LEU A 6 -66.43 23.04 -19.04
CA LEU A 6 -65.32 22.25 -18.60
C LEU A 6 -64.08 22.63 -19.40
N LEU A 7 -63.14 23.30 -18.72
CA LEU A 7 -61.76 23.48 -19.22
C LEU A 7 -60.97 22.20 -18.96
N GLY A 8 -60.61 21.50 -19.99
CA GLY A 8 -59.61 20.42 -19.92
C GLY A 8 -58.19 20.98 -19.92
N THR A 9 -57.50 20.88 -18.83
CA THR A 9 -56.06 21.10 -18.76
C THR A 9 -55.31 19.83 -19.10
N ALA A 10 -54.64 19.81 -20.25
CA ALA A 10 -53.69 18.76 -20.61
C ALA A 10 -52.41 18.92 -19.76
N LEU A 11 -52.18 18.01 -18.82
CA LEU A 11 -50.89 17.84 -18.19
C LEU A 11 -49.92 17.19 -19.19
N ALA A 12 -48.97 17.95 -19.70
CA ALA A 12 -47.82 17.40 -20.39
C ALA A 12 -46.87 16.78 -19.34
N VAL A 13 -46.84 15.46 -19.23
CA VAL A 13 -45.84 14.72 -18.48
C VAL A 13 -44.54 14.76 -19.27
N SER A 14 -43.63 15.65 -18.91
CA SER A 14 -42.26 15.59 -19.36
C SER A 14 -41.55 14.46 -18.61
N THR A 15 -41.29 13.36 -19.32
CA THR A 15 -40.35 12.34 -18.86
C THR A 15 -38.95 12.96 -18.72
N PRO A 16 -38.31 12.92 -17.54
CA PRO A 16 -36.91 13.27 -17.49
C PRO A 16 -36.15 12.20 -18.28
N ALA A 17 -35.41 12.63 -19.30
CA ALA A 17 -34.39 11.82 -19.91
C ALA A 17 -33.39 11.45 -18.82
N LEU A 18 -33.28 10.18 -18.48
CA LEU A 18 -32.20 9.61 -17.73
C LEU A 18 -30.92 9.82 -18.56
N VAL A 19 -30.24 10.92 -18.28
CA VAL A 19 -28.85 11.09 -18.68
C VAL A 19 -28.09 10.11 -17.80
N SER A 20 -27.74 8.95 -18.34
CA SER A 20 -26.70 8.11 -17.75
C SER A 20 -25.46 8.98 -17.61
N PRO A 21 -24.85 9.08 -16.43
CA PRO A 21 -23.53 9.67 -16.36
C PRO A 21 -22.62 8.80 -17.24
N ALA A 22 -21.99 9.42 -18.21
CA ALA A 22 -20.95 8.81 -19.00
C ALA A 22 -19.81 8.43 -18.04
N LEU A 23 -19.66 7.14 -17.74
CA LEU A 23 -18.49 6.54 -17.15
C LEU A 23 -17.42 6.43 -18.25
N ALA A 24 -16.94 7.54 -18.71
CA ALA A 24 -15.78 7.61 -19.57
C ALA A 24 -14.95 8.79 -19.07
N ASP A 25 -13.78 8.49 -18.49
CA ASP A 25 -12.62 9.38 -18.31
C ASP A 25 -11.77 8.98 -17.09
N GLU A 26 -11.37 7.72 -16.92
CA GLU A 26 -10.69 7.39 -15.67
C GLU A 26 -9.19 7.04 -15.78
N VAL A 27 -8.61 6.83 -16.95
CA VAL A 27 -7.21 6.38 -17.00
C VAL A 27 -6.21 7.54 -17.07
N ASP A 28 -6.56 8.65 -17.70
CA ASP A 28 -5.61 9.76 -17.90
C ASP A 28 -5.73 10.89 -16.85
N ASN A 29 -6.81 10.92 -16.09
CA ASN A 29 -7.08 11.92 -15.04
C ASN A 29 -6.92 11.37 -13.61
N THR A 30 -6.26 10.24 -13.42
CA THR A 30 -6.03 9.68 -12.09
C THR A 30 -5.23 10.65 -11.24
N ILE A 31 -5.88 11.20 -10.20
CA ILE A 31 -5.24 12.08 -9.23
C ILE A 31 -4.55 11.25 -8.17
N VAL A 32 -3.27 11.50 -7.93
CA VAL A 32 -2.48 10.87 -6.87
C VAL A 32 -2.00 11.92 -5.87
N VAL A 33 -1.85 11.51 -4.62
CA VAL A 33 -1.40 12.39 -3.53
C VAL A 33 -0.05 11.95 -2.99
N THR A 34 0.20 10.64 -2.97
CA THR A 34 1.37 10.06 -2.29
C THR A 34 2.69 10.48 -2.91
N ALA A 35 2.74 10.68 -4.23
CA ALA A 35 3.98 11.05 -4.92
C ALA A 35 4.45 12.48 -4.62
N THR A 36 3.52 13.43 -4.38
CA THR A 36 3.79 14.87 -4.32
C THR A 36 3.32 15.55 -3.05
N ARG A 37 2.60 14.84 -2.16
CA ARG A 37 1.86 15.37 -1.00
C ARG A 37 0.76 16.40 -1.35
N THR A 38 0.47 16.55 -2.63
CA THR A 38 -0.60 17.38 -3.18
C THR A 38 -1.36 16.59 -4.24
N GLU A 39 -2.61 16.93 -4.48
CA GLU A 39 -3.39 16.33 -5.55
C GLU A 39 -2.75 16.67 -6.90
N THR A 40 -2.27 15.65 -7.61
CA THR A 40 -1.50 15.81 -8.85
C THR A 40 -1.94 14.77 -9.86
N PRO A 41 -2.23 15.14 -11.11
CA PRO A 41 -2.49 14.17 -12.17
C PRO A 41 -1.32 13.20 -12.36
N LEU A 42 -1.62 11.92 -12.53
CA LEU A 42 -0.59 10.88 -12.69
C LEU A 42 0.36 11.18 -13.85
N SER A 43 -0.14 11.77 -14.95
CA SER A 43 0.64 12.19 -16.11
C SER A 43 1.74 13.21 -15.78
N GLN A 44 1.62 13.96 -14.69
CA GLN A 44 2.59 14.96 -14.23
C GLN A 44 3.60 14.44 -13.20
N VAL A 45 3.46 13.18 -12.77
CA VAL A 45 4.34 12.57 -11.76
C VAL A 45 5.52 11.91 -12.44
N GLY A 46 6.75 12.34 -12.10
CA GLY A 46 7.99 11.80 -12.67
C GLY A 46 8.43 10.46 -12.08
N GLN A 47 7.90 10.06 -10.93
CA GLN A 47 8.18 8.77 -10.29
C GLN A 47 7.25 7.68 -10.82
N SER A 48 7.67 6.41 -10.68
CA SER A 48 6.83 5.26 -11.00
C SER A 48 5.74 5.08 -9.93
N VAL A 49 4.48 5.26 -10.30
CA VAL A 49 3.33 5.11 -9.40
C VAL A 49 2.40 4.02 -9.92
N SER A 50 1.87 3.21 -9.03
CA SER A 50 0.72 2.34 -9.28
C SER A 50 -0.44 2.78 -8.40
N VAL A 51 -1.62 2.81 -8.97
CA VAL A 51 -2.88 3.07 -8.26
C VAL A 51 -3.77 1.86 -8.46
N VAL A 52 -4.24 1.28 -7.36
CA VAL A 52 -5.25 0.22 -7.39
C VAL A 52 -6.54 0.81 -6.85
N THR A 53 -7.56 0.84 -7.67
CA THR A 53 -8.85 1.43 -7.35
C THR A 53 -9.75 0.46 -6.57
N ARG A 54 -10.83 0.98 -5.99
CA ARG A 54 -11.84 0.17 -5.32
C ARG A 54 -12.45 -0.87 -6.27
N ASP A 55 -12.75 -0.49 -7.49
CA ASP A 55 -13.34 -1.39 -8.48
C ASP A 55 -12.39 -2.53 -8.84
N GLU A 56 -11.09 -2.26 -8.92
CA GLU A 56 -10.08 -3.31 -9.12
C GLU A 56 -9.97 -4.24 -7.90
N ILE A 57 -10.01 -3.71 -6.68
CA ILE A 57 -10.04 -4.52 -5.44
C ILE A 57 -11.28 -5.44 -5.43
N GLU A 58 -12.45 -4.91 -5.77
CA GLU A 58 -13.69 -5.68 -5.82
C GLU A 58 -13.71 -6.71 -6.95
N ARG A 59 -13.25 -6.33 -8.15
CA ARG A 59 -13.14 -7.20 -9.32
C ARG A 59 -12.23 -8.40 -9.06
N THR A 60 -11.11 -8.15 -8.42
CA THR A 60 -10.14 -9.21 -8.10
C THR A 60 -10.49 -10.00 -6.85
N GLN A 61 -11.57 -9.61 -6.15
CA GLN A 61 -12.07 -10.24 -4.92
C GLN A 61 -11.00 -10.36 -3.83
N ALA A 62 -10.06 -9.42 -3.81
CA ALA A 62 -8.98 -9.37 -2.82
C ALA A 62 -9.54 -9.09 -1.42
N THR A 63 -9.00 -9.77 -0.42
CA THR A 63 -9.43 -9.68 0.98
C THR A 63 -8.33 -9.12 1.88
N GLN A 64 -7.06 -9.30 1.47
CA GLN A 64 -5.87 -8.83 2.17
C GLN A 64 -5.11 -7.79 1.35
N ALA A 65 -4.43 -6.88 2.03
CA ALA A 65 -3.59 -5.87 1.37
C ALA A 65 -2.46 -6.50 0.54
N THR A 66 -1.90 -7.59 1.01
CA THR A 66 -0.83 -8.34 0.32
C THR A 66 -1.25 -8.91 -1.02
N GLU A 67 -2.49 -9.38 -1.15
CA GLU A 67 -3.05 -9.90 -2.40
C GLU A 67 -3.17 -8.81 -3.47
N VAL A 68 -3.38 -7.56 -3.07
CA VAL A 68 -3.39 -6.40 -3.97
C VAL A 68 -1.97 -6.01 -4.37
N LEU A 69 -1.07 -5.96 -3.40
CA LEU A 69 0.30 -5.50 -3.61
C LEU A 69 1.13 -6.45 -4.48
N GLU A 70 0.98 -7.76 -4.33
CA GLU A 70 1.76 -8.75 -5.10
C GLU A 70 1.48 -8.73 -6.62
N ARG A 71 0.38 -8.11 -7.05
CA ARG A 71 -0.01 -7.94 -8.46
C ARG A 71 0.75 -6.81 -9.15
N LEU A 72 1.39 -5.94 -8.37
CA LEU A 72 2.02 -4.73 -8.88
C LEU A 72 3.47 -4.99 -9.33
N PRO A 73 3.93 -4.36 -10.41
CA PRO A 73 5.31 -4.47 -10.81
C PRO A 73 6.25 -3.92 -9.72
N GLY A 74 7.41 -4.54 -9.54
CA GLY A 74 8.41 -4.13 -8.54
C GLY A 74 8.08 -4.52 -7.10
N VAL A 75 7.00 -5.24 -6.86
CA VAL A 75 6.57 -5.67 -5.52
C VAL A 75 6.81 -7.17 -5.34
N THR A 76 7.34 -7.54 -4.18
CA THR A 76 7.47 -8.93 -3.74
C THR A 76 6.90 -9.06 -2.34
N VAL A 77 6.03 -10.04 -2.13
CA VAL A 77 5.47 -10.38 -0.81
C VAL A 77 6.16 -11.64 -0.29
N SER A 78 6.48 -11.64 1.00
CA SER A 78 7.12 -12.77 1.68
C SER A 78 6.52 -12.95 3.07
N GLY A 79 5.68 -13.97 3.23
CA GLY A 79 4.99 -14.32 4.47
C GLY A 79 5.49 -15.63 5.07
N THR A 80 5.45 -15.75 6.40
CA THR A 80 5.79 -16.96 7.16
C THR A 80 4.54 -17.79 7.49
N GLY A 81 3.61 -17.94 6.54
CA GLY A 81 2.39 -18.72 6.71
C GLY A 81 1.13 -17.99 6.26
N GLY A 82 0.01 -18.28 6.91
CA GLY A 82 -1.32 -17.75 6.58
C GLY A 82 -1.59 -16.33 7.06
N PHE A 83 -2.86 -16.00 7.18
CA PHE A 83 -3.30 -14.70 7.67
C PHE A 83 -2.82 -14.45 9.11
N GLY A 84 -2.37 -13.23 9.38
CA GLY A 84 -1.83 -12.82 10.69
C GLY A 84 -0.33 -13.08 10.85
N GLN A 85 0.24 -14.01 10.09
CA GLN A 85 1.67 -14.33 10.13
C GLN A 85 2.53 -13.17 9.63
N ILE A 86 3.76 -13.07 10.15
CA ILE A 86 4.70 -12.01 9.76
C ILE A 86 4.84 -11.97 8.24
N THR A 87 4.46 -10.85 7.64
CA THR A 87 4.50 -10.67 6.19
C THR A 87 5.19 -9.37 5.81
N SER A 88 6.25 -9.52 5.04
CA SER A 88 7.07 -8.43 4.52
C SER A 88 6.71 -8.10 3.07
N VAL A 89 6.76 -6.82 2.73
CA VAL A 89 6.63 -6.32 1.36
C VAL A 89 7.92 -5.61 0.95
N PHE A 90 8.50 -6.05 -0.15
CA PHE A 90 9.75 -5.53 -0.71
C PHE A 90 9.47 -4.75 -1.98
N LEU A 91 9.78 -3.46 -1.99
CA LEU A 91 9.67 -2.61 -3.17
C LEU A 91 11.01 -2.56 -3.91
N ARG A 92 11.08 -3.05 -5.15
CA ARG A 92 12.32 -3.11 -5.95
C ARG A 92 13.50 -3.71 -5.18
N GLY A 93 13.22 -4.77 -4.40
CA GLY A 93 14.21 -5.45 -3.57
C GLY A 93 14.68 -4.67 -2.32
N ALA A 94 14.08 -3.54 -1.96
CA ALA A 94 14.30 -2.87 -0.69
C ALA A 94 13.80 -3.73 0.48
N GLU A 95 14.44 -3.62 1.65
CA GLU A 95 13.94 -4.23 2.87
C GLU A 95 12.56 -3.68 3.24
N ASN A 96 11.74 -4.51 3.91
CA ASN A 96 10.42 -4.09 4.39
C ASN A 96 10.49 -2.77 5.19
N ALA A 97 11.47 -2.65 6.07
CA ALA A 97 11.69 -1.46 6.88
C ALA A 97 12.27 -0.24 6.10
N GLN A 98 12.67 -0.42 4.85
CA GLN A 98 13.09 0.64 3.92
C GLN A 98 11.93 1.19 3.09
N SER A 99 10.70 0.70 3.31
CA SER A 99 9.48 1.19 2.67
C SER A 99 8.58 1.85 3.71
N LEU A 100 8.08 3.03 3.37
CA LEU A 100 7.15 3.74 4.23
C LEU A 100 5.73 3.26 3.94
N VAL A 101 4.97 2.95 4.98
CA VAL A 101 3.57 2.54 4.86
C VAL A 101 2.66 3.55 5.56
N LEU A 102 1.61 3.94 4.86
CA LEU A 102 0.68 4.98 5.29
C LEU A 102 -0.77 4.46 5.25
N ILE A 103 -1.59 4.99 6.14
CA ILE A 103 -3.07 5.00 6.02
C ILE A 103 -3.49 6.47 6.05
N ASP A 104 -4.20 6.94 5.02
CA ASP A 104 -4.63 8.34 4.84
C ASP A 104 -3.49 9.36 5.01
N GLY A 105 -2.27 8.99 4.61
CA GLY A 105 -1.07 9.81 4.73
C GLY A 105 -0.37 9.76 6.11
N VAL A 106 -0.89 9.02 7.07
CA VAL A 106 -0.29 8.83 8.41
C VAL A 106 0.57 7.59 8.44
N ARG A 107 1.80 7.69 8.94
CA ARG A 107 2.76 6.57 9.04
C ARG A 107 2.27 5.50 10.00
N ILE A 108 2.33 4.24 9.57
CA ILE A 108 1.99 3.07 10.38
C ILE A 108 3.16 2.10 10.58
N ASN A 109 4.37 2.47 10.15
CA ASN A 109 5.57 1.71 10.49
C ASN A 109 5.75 1.63 12.01
N ASP A 110 6.02 0.43 12.53
CA ASP A 110 6.08 0.16 13.97
C ASP A 110 7.51 0.38 14.52
N PRO A 111 7.74 1.34 15.42
CA PRO A 111 9.05 1.50 16.07
C PRO A 111 9.39 0.36 17.03
N GLY A 112 8.42 -0.45 17.43
CA GLY A 112 8.60 -1.69 18.21
C GLY A 112 8.94 -2.92 17.37
N ASP A 113 8.87 -2.82 16.04
CA ASP A 113 9.34 -3.87 15.13
C ASP A 113 10.88 -3.91 15.10
N VAL A 114 11.42 -5.12 14.92
CA VAL A 114 12.88 -5.38 14.90
C VAL A 114 13.65 -4.41 14.02
N ALA A 115 13.18 -4.18 12.80
CA ALA A 115 13.81 -3.26 11.86
C ALA A 115 13.06 -1.92 11.72
N GLY A 116 11.94 -1.77 12.43
CA GLY A 116 11.04 -0.63 12.34
C GLY A 116 10.18 -0.65 11.06
N GLY A 117 9.87 -1.82 10.52
CA GLY A 117 9.01 -2.04 9.36
C GLY A 117 7.52 -1.98 9.70
N PHE A 118 6.70 -2.36 8.71
CA PHE A 118 5.28 -2.65 8.90
C PHE A 118 5.01 -4.11 8.57
N ASP A 119 4.31 -4.80 9.43
CA ASP A 119 3.88 -6.17 9.20
C ASP A 119 2.50 -6.19 8.55
N PHE A 120 2.45 -6.69 7.30
CA PHE A 120 1.25 -6.72 6.46
C PHE A 120 0.32 -7.91 6.73
N GLY A 121 0.73 -8.88 7.54
CA GLY A 121 0.04 -10.16 7.70
C GLY A 121 -1.41 -10.06 8.17
N GLY A 122 -1.76 -9.05 8.98
CA GLY A 122 -3.10 -8.84 9.50
C GLY A 122 -3.91 -7.72 8.82
N LEU A 123 -3.40 -7.11 7.73
CA LEU A 123 -4.05 -5.97 7.09
C LEU A 123 -5.08 -6.41 6.05
N THR A 124 -6.36 -6.23 6.36
CA THR A 124 -7.47 -6.44 5.42
C THR A 124 -7.65 -5.24 4.49
N ILE A 125 -8.14 -5.47 3.25
CA ILE A 125 -8.27 -4.41 2.23
C ILE A 125 -9.68 -3.81 2.14
N GLY A 126 -10.69 -4.47 2.72
CA GLY A 126 -12.10 -4.16 2.49
C GLY A 126 -12.59 -2.76 2.83
N GLN A 127 -11.88 -2.01 3.67
CA GLN A 127 -12.23 -0.65 4.09
C GLN A 127 -11.50 0.46 3.33
N PHE A 128 -10.56 0.12 2.46
CA PHE A 128 -9.83 1.10 1.66
C PHE A 128 -10.48 1.27 0.28
N ASP A 129 -10.49 2.50 -0.18
CA ASP A 129 -11.05 2.88 -1.47
C ASP A 129 -10.00 2.78 -2.59
N ARG A 130 -8.74 3.04 -2.25
CA ARG A 130 -7.63 2.84 -3.18
C ARG A 130 -6.31 2.62 -2.46
N VAL A 131 -5.33 2.09 -3.19
CA VAL A 131 -3.95 1.92 -2.75
C VAL A 131 -3.04 2.64 -3.75
N GLU A 132 -2.20 3.55 -3.26
CA GLU A 132 -1.16 4.20 -4.06
C GLU A 132 0.20 3.64 -3.68
N VAL A 133 0.99 3.20 -4.67
CA VAL A 133 2.35 2.69 -4.46
C VAL A 133 3.33 3.50 -5.31
N VAL A 134 4.13 4.32 -4.63
CA VAL A 134 5.23 5.09 -5.25
C VAL A 134 6.51 4.27 -5.09
N ARG A 135 7.16 3.92 -6.19
CA ARG A 135 8.40 3.15 -6.19
C ARG A 135 9.62 4.05 -6.41
N GLY A 136 10.72 3.70 -5.77
CA GLY A 136 11.93 4.51 -5.76
C GLY A 136 12.01 5.44 -4.55
N SER A 137 13.16 6.09 -4.36
CA SER A 137 13.39 6.91 -3.19
C SER A 137 12.50 8.15 -3.16
N SER A 138 11.71 8.28 -2.10
CA SER A 138 10.81 9.41 -1.84
C SER A 138 11.21 10.17 -0.57
N GLY A 139 12.51 10.13 -0.22
CA GLY A 139 13.06 10.66 1.03
C GLY A 139 12.83 12.17 1.23
N VAL A 140 12.83 12.99 0.19
CA VAL A 140 12.62 14.45 0.31
C VAL A 140 11.25 14.77 0.89
N LEU A 141 10.19 14.19 0.36
CA LEU A 141 8.84 14.48 0.84
C LEU A 141 8.47 13.67 2.10
N TRP A 142 8.91 12.41 2.18
CA TRP A 142 8.46 11.50 3.21
C TRP A 142 9.49 11.20 4.31
N GLY A 143 10.75 11.63 4.13
CA GLY A 143 11.82 11.51 5.13
C GLY A 143 12.35 10.10 5.29
N SER A 144 12.78 9.79 6.50
CA SER A 144 13.37 8.51 6.87
C SER A 144 12.45 7.33 6.51
N ARG A 145 13.06 6.22 6.04
CA ARG A 145 12.44 4.95 5.61
C ARG A 145 11.84 4.93 4.20
N ALA A 146 11.67 6.06 3.52
CA ALA A 146 11.19 6.08 2.14
C ALA A 146 12.30 5.80 1.10
N ILE A 147 13.13 4.77 1.35
CA ILE A 147 14.23 4.33 0.48
C ILE A 147 13.71 3.50 -0.71
N GLY A 148 12.86 2.51 -0.42
CA GLY A 148 12.25 1.63 -1.42
C GLY A 148 11.05 2.26 -2.11
N GLY A 149 10.35 3.10 -1.38
CA GLY A 149 9.13 3.76 -1.83
C GLY A 149 8.13 4.03 -0.69
N VAL A 150 6.92 4.34 -1.10
CA VAL A 150 5.79 4.64 -0.19
C VAL A 150 4.57 3.85 -0.64
N ILE A 151 3.91 3.19 0.29
CA ILE A 151 2.61 2.51 0.11
C ILE A 151 1.59 3.28 0.94
N ASN A 152 0.52 3.75 0.33
CA ASN A 152 -0.53 4.51 1.01
C ASN A 152 -1.90 3.87 0.77
N PHE A 153 -2.52 3.41 1.83
CA PHE A 153 -3.89 2.91 1.85
C PHE A 153 -4.83 4.09 2.15
N ILE A 154 -5.78 4.34 1.27
CA ILE A 154 -6.64 5.52 1.33
C ILE A 154 -8.08 5.07 1.53
N THR A 155 -8.72 5.58 2.59
CA THR A 155 -10.15 5.35 2.86
C THR A 155 -11.02 6.21 1.96
N ALA A 156 -12.29 5.80 1.78
CA ALA A 156 -13.24 6.57 0.99
C ALA A 156 -13.38 7.99 1.52
N ARG A 157 -13.52 8.96 0.61
CA ARG A 157 -13.91 10.33 0.97
C ARG A 157 -15.42 10.48 0.93
N PRO A 158 -16.00 11.29 1.82
CA PRO A 158 -17.43 11.60 1.78
C PRO A 158 -17.79 12.31 0.48
N THR A 159 -18.92 11.93 -0.10
CA THR A 159 -19.51 12.57 -1.29
C THR A 159 -20.91 13.11 -0.94
N GLU A 160 -21.48 13.98 -1.78
CA GLU A 160 -22.81 14.55 -1.54
C GLU A 160 -23.89 13.47 -1.36
N GLN A 161 -23.80 12.39 -2.12
CA GLN A 161 -24.68 11.24 -2.00
C GLN A 161 -24.06 10.19 -1.08
N TRP A 162 -24.89 9.64 -0.19
CA TRP A 162 -24.48 8.50 0.61
C TRP A 162 -24.22 7.28 -0.26
N THR A 163 -23.06 6.69 -0.05
CA THR A 163 -22.71 5.38 -0.59
C THR A 163 -22.54 4.40 0.57
N ALA A 164 -23.08 3.20 0.42
CA ALA A 164 -22.90 2.14 1.41
C ALA A 164 -22.56 0.83 0.70
N ARG A 165 -21.67 0.05 1.32
CA ARG A 165 -21.26 -1.26 0.82
C ARG A 165 -21.23 -2.24 1.98
N ALA A 166 -21.66 -3.46 1.72
CA ALA A 166 -21.51 -4.57 2.64
C ALA A 166 -21.13 -5.82 1.86
N GLN A 167 -20.34 -6.69 2.48
CA GLN A 167 -19.98 -7.97 1.91
C GLN A 167 -19.95 -9.06 2.99
N ALA A 168 -20.31 -10.27 2.60
CA ALA A 168 -20.15 -11.47 3.40
C ALA A 168 -19.57 -12.58 2.52
N GLU A 169 -18.60 -13.31 3.03
CA GLU A 169 -17.91 -14.40 2.34
C GLU A 169 -17.70 -15.58 3.27
N TYR A 170 -17.83 -16.77 2.73
CA TYR A 170 -17.53 -18.03 3.41
C TYR A 170 -16.72 -18.94 2.48
N GLY A 171 -15.81 -19.73 3.05
CA GLY A 171 -15.04 -20.64 2.24
C GLY A 171 -14.12 -21.59 3.01
N TRP A 172 -13.06 -21.98 2.34
CA TRP A 172 -12.12 -23.00 2.74
C TRP A 172 -11.62 -22.83 4.20
N ARG A 173 -11.54 -23.93 4.94
CA ARG A 173 -11.15 -24.00 6.36
C ARG A 173 -11.97 -23.06 7.25
N ASP A 174 -13.28 -23.08 7.05
CA ASP A 174 -14.26 -22.31 7.82
C ASP A 174 -14.00 -20.80 7.82
N ARG A 175 -13.30 -20.30 6.77
CA ARG A 175 -13.02 -18.86 6.65
C ARG A 175 -14.30 -18.08 6.43
N ARG A 176 -14.52 -17.09 7.29
CA ARG A 176 -15.67 -16.18 7.29
C ARG A 176 -15.19 -14.75 7.25
N GLN A 177 -15.82 -13.96 6.41
CA GLN A 177 -15.56 -12.53 6.34
C GLN A 177 -16.87 -11.76 6.28
N VAL A 178 -16.96 -10.70 7.06
CA VAL A 178 -18.04 -9.70 6.96
C VAL A 178 -17.40 -8.32 6.99
N GLY A 179 -17.76 -7.49 6.03
CA GLY A 179 -17.29 -6.12 5.96
C GLY A 179 -18.41 -5.18 5.57
N ALA A 180 -18.37 -3.96 6.08
CA ALA A 180 -19.28 -2.90 5.70
C ALA A 180 -18.57 -1.54 5.72
N SER A 181 -18.98 -0.63 4.84
CA SER A 181 -18.53 0.75 4.82
C SER A 181 -19.66 1.67 4.33
N ALA A 182 -19.65 2.91 4.80
CA ALA A 182 -20.55 3.96 4.35
C ALA A 182 -19.82 5.31 4.34
N ALA A 183 -20.11 6.14 3.33
CA ALA A 183 -19.56 7.48 3.21
C ALA A 183 -20.62 8.42 2.64
N GLY A 184 -20.67 9.68 3.12
CA GLY A 184 -21.59 10.68 2.64
C GLY A 184 -21.66 11.92 3.52
N LEU A 185 -22.50 12.89 3.16
CA LEU A 185 -22.69 14.12 3.92
C LEU A 185 -23.84 14.01 4.91
N LEU A 186 -23.62 14.48 6.13
CA LEU A 186 -24.63 14.71 7.16
C LEU A 186 -24.65 16.21 7.49
N GLY A 187 -25.45 16.98 6.78
CA GLY A 187 -25.40 18.44 6.83
C GLY A 187 -24.02 18.95 6.35
N PRO A 188 -23.31 19.78 7.15
CA PRO A 188 -22.00 20.29 6.78
C PRO A 188 -20.84 19.30 7.06
N VAL A 189 -21.15 18.13 7.61
CA VAL A 189 -20.14 17.13 8.03
C VAL A 189 -20.11 15.99 7.03
N GLY A 190 -18.98 15.79 6.40
CA GLY A 190 -18.67 14.59 5.64
C GLY A 190 -18.26 13.48 6.61
N LEU A 191 -18.85 12.28 6.46
CA LEU A 191 -18.56 11.12 7.31
C LEU A 191 -18.19 9.91 6.46
N THR A 192 -17.19 9.17 6.91
CA THR A 192 -16.87 7.83 6.42
C THR A 192 -16.72 6.90 7.60
N LEU A 193 -17.38 5.75 7.54
CA LEU A 193 -17.31 4.69 8.53
C LEU A 193 -17.06 3.37 7.82
N GLY A 194 -16.24 2.51 8.41
CA GLY A 194 -15.98 1.18 7.87
C GLY A 194 -15.60 0.20 8.97
N GLY A 195 -15.86 -1.07 8.71
CA GLY A 195 -15.45 -2.16 9.58
C GLY A 195 -15.36 -3.46 8.82
N ASN A 196 -14.47 -4.36 9.28
CA ASN A 196 -14.30 -5.68 8.73
C ASN A 196 -13.97 -6.68 9.84
N TRP A 197 -14.58 -7.85 9.75
CA TRP A 197 -14.28 -9.01 10.56
C TRP A 197 -13.92 -10.17 9.65
N LEU A 198 -12.87 -10.88 10.01
CA LEU A 198 -12.33 -12.01 9.27
C LEU A 198 -11.84 -13.05 10.27
N GLU A 199 -12.28 -14.30 10.16
CA GLU A 199 -11.77 -15.42 10.93
C GLU A 199 -11.64 -16.68 10.07
N GLY A 200 -10.90 -17.66 10.55
CA GLY A 200 -10.80 -18.98 9.92
C GLY A 200 -9.89 -19.91 10.70
N ASP A 201 -10.06 -21.21 10.45
CA ASP A 201 -9.22 -22.27 11.04
C ASP A 201 -7.75 -22.18 10.59
N GLY A 202 -7.46 -21.52 9.46
CA GLY A 202 -6.10 -21.45 8.92
C GLY A 202 -5.52 -22.80 8.50
N TYR A 203 -4.23 -22.81 8.31
CA TYR A 203 -3.39 -24.00 8.07
C TYR A 203 -2.10 -23.77 8.87
N SER A 204 -1.36 -24.84 9.20
CA SER A 204 -0.10 -24.69 9.93
C SER A 204 0.88 -23.79 9.18
N ALA A 205 1.45 -22.82 9.86
CA ALA A 205 2.49 -21.96 9.31
C ALA A 205 3.73 -22.79 8.95
N TYR A 206 4.13 -23.75 9.78
CA TYR A 206 5.12 -24.74 9.40
C TYR A 206 4.55 -25.67 8.31
N ASN A 207 5.34 -25.98 7.30
CA ASN A 207 4.87 -26.69 6.12
C ASN A 207 4.37 -28.11 6.45
N GLU A 208 3.11 -28.41 6.18
CA GLU A 208 2.48 -29.73 6.40
C GLU A 208 3.29 -30.89 5.77
N ARG A 209 3.97 -30.67 4.64
CA ARG A 209 4.87 -31.66 4.01
C ARG A 209 6.16 -31.91 4.79
N ARG A 210 6.48 -31.05 5.74
CA ARG A 210 7.61 -31.22 6.66
C ARG A 210 7.20 -31.80 8.00
N GLY A 211 5.89 -32.10 8.17
CA GLY A 211 5.36 -32.82 9.33
C GLY A 211 4.51 -31.99 10.28
N ALA A 212 4.09 -30.78 9.87
CA ALA A 212 3.12 -30.01 10.65
C ALA A 212 1.76 -30.75 10.71
N THR A 213 1.09 -30.65 11.85
CA THR A 213 -0.13 -31.41 12.15
C THR A 213 -1.27 -30.58 12.70
N GLU A 214 -0.99 -29.40 13.21
CA GLU A 214 -1.99 -28.51 13.77
C GLU A 214 -2.46 -27.44 12.73
N LYS A 215 -3.32 -26.52 13.14
CA LYS A 215 -3.83 -25.43 12.32
C LYS A 215 -3.60 -24.11 13.04
N ASP A 216 -3.00 -23.15 12.35
CA ASP A 216 -2.87 -21.78 12.82
C ASP A 216 -4.11 -20.98 12.47
N GLY A 217 -5.11 -21.07 13.36
CA GLY A 217 -6.33 -20.28 13.26
C GLY A 217 -6.08 -18.80 13.44
N PHE A 218 -6.99 -17.98 12.94
CA PHE A 218 -6.88 -16.51 13.06
C PHE A 218 -8.23 -15.83 13.20
N GLU A 219 -8.22 -14.69 13.87
CA GLU A 219 -9.33 -13.74 13.90
C GLU A 219 -8.77 -12.31 13.72
N SER A 220 -9.42 -11.49 12.89
CA SER A 220 -9.09 -10.07 12.72
C SER A 220 -10.35 -9.21 12.72
N LYS A 221 -10.29 -8.12 13.48
CA LYS A 221 -11.33 -7.09 13.56
C LYS A 221 -10.72 -5.75 13.26
N SER A 222 -11.27 -5.02 12.31
CA SER A 222 -10.82 -3.67 12.00
C SER A 222 -11.99 -2.72 11.85
N ALA A 223 -11.74 -1.45 12.18
CA ALA A 223 -12.70 -0.36 12.02
C ALA A 223 -11.97 0.92 11.65
N ASN A 224 -12.62 1.76 10.85
CA ASN A 224 -12.16 3.11 10.56
C ASN A 224 -13.31 4.11 10.64
N ALA A 225 -12.97 5.34 10.98
CA ALA A 225 -13.89 6.46 10.94
C ALA A 225 -13.13 7.70 10.47
N ARG A 226 -13.80 8.55 9.68
CA ARG A 226 -13.28 9.84 9.20
C ARG A 226 -14.40 10.86 9.19
N ALA A 227 -14.08 12.09 9.57
CA ALA A 227 -14.98 13.24 9.50
C ALA A 227 -14.27 14.40 8.81
N GLU A 228 -14.95 15.04 7.88
CA GLU A 228 -14.51 16.27 7.20
C GLU A 228 -15.55 17.37 7.45
N ILE A 229 -15.10 18.56 7.86
CA ILE A 229 -15.98 19.68 8.18
C ILE A 229 -15.39 20.94 7.54
N GLU A 230 -16.16 21.62 6.72
CA GLU A 230 -15.83 22.95 6.25
C GLU A 230 -16.23 23.98 7.34
N LEU A 231 -15.24 24.70 7.88
CA LEU A 231 -15.42 25.69 8.94
C LEU A 231 -15.73 27.07 8.38
N ALA A 232 -15.14 27.40 7.24
CA ALA A 232 -15.34 28.62 6.48
C ALA A 232 -14.87 28.38 5.05
N GLU A 233 -15.15 29.30 4.13
CA GLU A 233 -14.70 29.22 2.75
C GLU A 233 -13.19 28.93 2.68
N GLY A 234 -12.83 27.79 2.08
CA GLY A 234 -11.46 27.31 1.93
C GLY A 234 -10.79 26.83 3.23
N LEU A 235 -11.46 26.83 4.38
CA LEU A 235 -10.91 26.32 5.64
C LEU A 235 -11.68 25.10 6.11
N SER A 236 -11.02 23.96 6.20
CA SER A 236 -11.62 22.68 6.61
C SER A 236 -10.79 21.95 7.64
N VAL A 237 -11.45 21.09 8.40
CA VAL A 237 -10.85 20.11 9.30
C VAL A 237 -11.18 18.72 8.79
N ASP A 238 -10.15 17.87 8.72
CA ASP A 238 -10.24 16.45 8.39
C ASP A 238 -9.62 15.66 9.54
N ALA A 239 -10.41 14.80 10.18
CA ALA A 239 -9.95 13.97 11.29
C ALA A 239 -10.43 12.54 11.11
N GLY A 240 -9.59 11.58 11.49
CA GLY A 240 -9.95 10.18 11.35
C GLY A 240 -9.12 9.27 12.22
N GLY A 241 -9.49 8.00 12.17
CA GLY A 241 -8.81 6.94 12.88
C GLY A 241 -9.03 5.58 12.27
N TYR A 242 -8.10 4.69 12.56
CA TYR A 242 -8.11 3.29 12.17
C TYR A 242 -7.72 2.42 13.37
N TYR A 243 -8.43 1.33 13.55
CA TYR A 243 -8.18 0.34 14.58
C TYR A 243 -8.18 -1.04 13.97
N THR A 244 -7.21 -1.87 14.34
CA THR A 244 -7.25 -3.30 14.04
C THR A 244 -6.74 -4.11 15.23
N LYS A 245 -7.36 -5.28 15.42
CA LYS A 245 -6.91 -6.32 16.34
C LYS A 245 -6.88 -7.63 15.58
N ALA A 246 -5.76 -8.34 15.62
CA ALA A 246 -5.57 -9.65 15.05
C ALA A 246 -5.02 -10.60 16.10
N ASP A 247 -5.65 -11.77 16.21
CA ASP A 247 -5.22 -12.92 17.02
C ASP A 247 -4.94 -14.07 16.05
N TYR A 248 -3.81 -14.76 16.17
CA TYR A 248 -3.39 -15.82 15.25
C TYR A 248 -2.45 -16.84 15.90
N GLY A 249 -2.53 -18.10 15.45
CA GLY A 249 -1.52 -19.10 15.74
C GLY A 249 -0.26 -18.85 14.92
N TYR A 250 0.92 -19.30 15.37
CA TYR A 250 2.15 -19.25 14.59
C TYR A 250 3.14 -20.33 15.04
N ASP A 251 4.03 -20.70 14.15
CA ASP A 251 5.04 -21.73 14.34
C ASP A 251 6.45 -21.17 14.51
N ASP A 252 7.32 -22.00 15.08
CA ASP A 252 8.75 -21.70 15.14
C ASP A 252 9.41 -21.89 13.78
N THR A 253 10.59 -21.29 13.63
CA THR A 253 11.41 -21.51 12.44
C THR A 253 11.90 -22.94 12.40
N GLY A 254 11.23 -23.79 11.60
CA GLY A 254 11.61 -25.17 11.36
C GLY A 254 10.96 -26.22 12.28
N ALA A 255 9.95 -25.84 13.05
CA ALA A 255 9.18 -26.74 13.91
C ALA A 255 7.72 -26.31 14.05
N ASP A 256 6.83 -27.29 14.12
CA ASP A 256 5.43 -27.15 14.50
C ASP A 256 5.33 -26.77 15.97
N ALA A 257 4.58 -25.73 16.37
CA ALA A 257 4.54 -25.20 17.73
C ALA A 257 3.21 -24.49 18.04
N LEU A 258 2.71 -24.66 19.27
CA LEU A 258 1.47 -24.04 19.72
C LEU A 258 1.70 -22.61 20.26
N ASN A 259 2.15 -21.72 19.39
CA ASN A 259 2.36 -20.33 19.75
C ASN A 259 1.18 -19.45 19.32
N PHE A 260 0.95 -18.35 20.03
CA PHE A 260 -0.12 -17.40 19.73
C PHE A 260 0.40 -15.97 19.61
N GLY A 261 0.01 -15.30 18.54
CA GLY A 261 0.28 -13.89 18.28
C GLY A 261 -0.96 -13.03 18.51
N HIS A 262 -0.77 -11.89 19.19
CA HIS A 262 -1.80 -10.87 19.35
C HIS A 262 -1.25 -9.53 18.90
N LYS A 263 -1.87 -8.91 17.92
CA LYS A 263 -1.47 -7.61 17.39
C LYS A 263 -2.62 -6.63 17.46
N ARG A 264 -2.34 -5.42 17.94
CA ARG A 264 -3.28 -4.30 17.93
C ARG A 264 -2.60 -3.06 17.38
N ASP A 265 -3.17 -2.51 16.31
CA ASP A 265 -2.74 -1.23 15.76
C ASP A 265 -3.87 -0.20 15.97
N THR A 266 -3.49 0.99 16.42
CA THR A 266 -4.38 2.14 16.56
C THR A 266 -3.75 3.34 15.87
N LEU A 267 -4.49 4.01 15.02
CA LEU A 267 -4.08 5.23 14.35
C LEU A 267 -5.15 6.29 14.58
N GLY A 268 -4.71 7.53 14.81
CA GLY A 268 -5.58 8.70 14.85
C GLY A 268 -4.89 9.90 14.23
N TYR A 269 -5.65 10.77 13.56
CA TYR A 269 -5.12 11.99 12.98
C TYR A 269 -6.13 13.13 12.98
N ALA A 270 -5.61 14.35 12.88
CA ALA A 270 -6.38 15.55 12.60
C ALA A 270 -5.57 16.51 11.73
N ASN A 271 -6.20 17.08 10.72
CA ASN A 271 -5.61 18.05 9.80
C ASN A 271 -6.48 19.30 9.73
N LEU A 272 -5.88 20.48 9.88
CA LEU A 272 -6.46 21.74 9.47
C LEU A 272 -5.95 22.06 8.06
N ARG A 273 -6.85 22.29 7.12
CA ARG A 273 -6.53 22.59 5.73
C ARG A 273 -7.07 23.96 5.35
N TYR A 274 -6.28 24.68 4.58
CA TYR A 274 -6.67 25.96 4.01
C TYR A 274 -6.39 25.96 2.50
N ALA A 275 -7.34 26.45 1.72
CA ALA A 275 -7.19 26.72 0.28
C ALA A 275 -7.71 28.15 0.00
N GLY A 276 -6.88 28.99 -0.57
CA GLY A 276 -7.21 30.39 -0.88
C GLY A 276 -6.56 30.82 -2.18
N LEU A 277 -6.83 32.06 -2.60
CA LEU A 277 -6.34 32.63 -3.85
C LEU A 277 -6.69 31.75 -5.06
N ASP A 278 -7.96 31.33 -5.15
CA ASP A 278 -8.44 30.42 -6.21
C ASP A 278 -7.63 29.12 -6.32
N GLY A 279 -7.26 28.54 -5.16
CA GLY A 279 -6.47 27.31 -5.08
C GLY A 279 -4.96 27.49 -5.23
N ARG A 280 -4.47 28.69 -5.53
CA ARG A 280 -3.03 28.99 -5.69
C ARG A 280 -2.24 28.95 -4.37
N LEU A 281 -2.90 29.08 -3.25
CA LEU A 281 -2.31 28.93 -1.91
C LEU A 281 -3.04 27.84 -1.16
N THR A 282 -2.32 26.76 -0.81
CA THR A 282 -2.83 25.74 0.09
C THR A 282 -1.92 25.59 1.29
N ALA A 283 -2.50 25.35 2.46
CA ALA A 283 -1.74 25.06 3.68
C ALA A 283 -2.38 23.91 4.43
N ARG A 284 -1.55 23.11 5.11
CA ARG A 284 -2.01 22.03 5.99
C ARG A 284 -1.18 22.03 7.27
N LEU A 285 -1.88 21.94 8.40
CA LEU A 285 -1.30 21.63 9.70
C LEU A 285 -1.90 20.30 10.17
N GLY A 286 -1.06 19.32 10.40
CA GLY A 286 -1.48 17.96 10.72
C GLY A 286 -0.87 17.44 12.02
N TYR A 287 -1.64 16.62 12.73
CA TYR A 287 -1.19 15.77 13.81
C TYR A 287 -1.54 14.32 13.51
N GLY A 288 -0.61 13.40 13.72
CA GLY A 288 -0.79 11.97 13.56
C GLY A 288 -0.22 11.20 14.74
N LEU A 289 -0.93 10.16 15.15
CA LEU A 289 -0.56 9.25 16.22
C LEU A 289 -0.74 7.81 15.75
N THR A 290 0.25 6.96 15.98
CA THR A 290 0.12 5.50 15.85
C THR A 290 0.62 4.81 17.10
N ASP A 291 -0.09 3.74 17.51
CA ASP A 291 0.25 2.90 18.66
C ASP A 291 0.07 1.45 18.25
N THR A 292 1.15 0.68 18.26
CA THR A 292 1.16 -0.74 17.95
C THR A 292 1.56 -1.53 19.20
N ARG A 293 0.75 -2.52 19.55
CA ARG A 293 1.08 -3.49 20.59
C ARG A 293 1.10 -4.88 20.00
N ARG A 294 2.20 -5.61 20.22
CA ARG A 294 2.35 -7.01 19.86
C ARG A 294 2.63 -7.86 21.08
N ILE A 295 2.02 -9.03 21.13
CA ILE A 295 2.30 -10.07 22.11
C ILE A 295 2.58 -11.33 21.30
N SER A 296 3.76 -11.89 21.46
CA SER A 296 4.14 -13.21 20.96
C SER A 296 4.17 -14.16 22.16
N ASP A 297 3.11 -14.94 22.32
CA ASP A 297 3.00 -15.90 23.41
C ASP A 297 3.57 -17.24 22.94
N HIS A 298 4.81 -17.49 23.33
CA HIS A 298 5.54 -18.68 22.93
C HIS A 298 5.36 -19.78 23.99
N GLU A 299 5.01 -20.99 23.58
CA GLU A 299 4.66 -22.09 24.47
C GLU A 299 5.76 -22.43 25.50
N ILE A 300 7.05 -22.25 25.14
CA ILE A 300 8.20 -22.56 26.00
C ILE A 300 8.67 -21.32 26.76
N TYR A 301 8.80 -20.16 26.10
CA TYR A 301 9.43 -18.97 26.67
C TYR A 301 8.42 -17.98 27.29
N GLY A 302 7.12 -18.23 27.08
CA GLY A 302 6.03 -17.34 27.51
C GLY A 302 5.95 -16.05 26.70
N PRO A 303 5.15 -15.07 27.15
CA PRO A 303 4.81 -13.92 26.35
C PRO A 303 5.94 -12.88 26.27
N TYR A 304 6.28 -12.50 25.03
CA TYR A 304 7.08 -11.32 24.72
C TYR A 304 6.16 -10.22 24.20
N THR A 305 6.13 -9.09 24.89
CA THR A 305 5.28 -7.94 24.52
C THR A 305 6.15 -6.78 24.07
N THR A 306 5.83 -6.21 22.92
CA THR A 306 6.41 -4.95 22.44
C THR A 306 5.33 -3.90 22.26
N ASN A 307 5.66 -2.64 22.54
CA ASN A 307 4.82 -1.49 22.26
C ASN A 307 5.65 -0.47 21.48
N GLY A 308 5.12 -0.05 20.33
CA GLY A 308 5.66 0.97 19.46
C GLY A 308 4.68 2.14 19.34
N ARG A 309 5.16 3.39 19.45
CA ARG A 309 4.33 4.59 19.30
C ARG A 309 5.05 5.66 18.51
N ASN A 310 4.38 6.21 17.51
CA ASN A 310 4.81 7.40 16.78
C ASN A 310 3.84 8.54 17.02
N GLU A 311 4.36 9.73 17.27
CA GLU A 311 3.62 10.99 17.35
C GLU A 311 4.27 11.97 16.37
N ARG A 312 3.47 12.59 15.49
CA ARG A 312 3.97 13.49 14.47
C ARG A 312 3.12 14.74 14.37
N VAL A 313 3.78 15.89 14.33
CA VAL A 313 3.19 17.17 13.95
C VAL A 313 3.85 17.61 12.66
N GLU A 314 3.08 18.05 11.68
CA GLU A 314 3.61 18.55 10.41
C GLU A 314 2.84 19.75 9.92
N GLY A 315 3.55 20.67 9.28
CA GLY A 315 2.98 21.80 8.57
C GLY A 315 3.53 21.87 7.16
N GLN A 316 2.69 22.16 6.18
CA GLN A 316 3.13 22.44 4.82
C GLN A 316 2.31 23.56 4.19
N VAL A 317 2.95 24.31 3.29
CA VAL A 317 2.33 25.34 2.46
C VAL A 317 2.76 25.12 1.02
N THR A 318 1.80 25.17 0.10
CA THR A 318 2.06 25.16 -1.34
C THR A 318 1.57 26.48 -1.92
N PHE A 319 2.42 27.14 -2.69
CA PHE A 319 2.09 28.38 -3.36
C PHE A 319 2.45 28.33 -4.84
N ALA A 320 1.47 28.55 -5.71
CA ALA A 320 1.59 28.61 -7.16
C ALA A 320 1.27 30.03 -7.66
N PRO A 321 2.25 30.96 -7.63
CA PRO A 321 2.00 32.36 -8.05
C PRO A 321 1.55 32.48 -9.50
N VAL A 322 2.02 31.59 -10.34
CA VAL A 322 1.66 31.45 -11.76
C VAL A 322 1.64 29.97 -12.13
N ASP A 323 0.97 29.61 -13.19
CA ASP A 323 0.81 28.20 -13.63
C ASP A 323 2.16 27.53 -13.99
N LEU A 324 3.18 28.33 -14.31
CA LEU A 324 4.54 27.89 -14.61
C LEU A 324 5.27 27.33 -13.37
N VAL A 325 4.96 27.84 -12.16
CA VAL A 325 5.78 27.62 -10.96
C VAL A 325 4.92 27.31 -9.75
N SER A 326 5.23 26.26 -9.04
CA SER A 326 4.68 25.94 -7.71
C SER A 326 5.82 25.63 -6.73
N VAL A 327 5.71 26.13 -5.51
CA VAL A 327 6.66 25.90 -4.43
C VAL A 327 5.91 25.27 -3.25
N LEU A 328 6.36 24.10 -2.80
CA LEU A 328 5.93 23.47 -1.57
C LEU A 328 7.04 23.64 -0.52
N LEU A 329 6.69 24.11 0.67
CA LEU A 329 7.56 24.16 1.84
C LEU A 329 6.89 23.42 2.99
N GLY A 330 7.67 22.70 3.79
CA GLY A 330 7.13 22.01 4.94
C GLY A 330 8.14 21.84 6.08
N ALA A 331 7.59 21.66 7.27
CA ALA A 331 8.32 21.33 8.48
C ALA A 331 7.56 20.24 9.26
N GLU A 332 8.29 19.35 9.91
CA GLU A 332 7.69 18.30 10.72
C GLU A 332 8.59 17.91 11.89
N THR A 333 7.96 17.48 12.98
CA THR A 333 8.62 16.81 14.09
C THR A 333 7.96 15.48 14.34
N GLU A 334 8.75 14.44 14.55
CA GLU A 334 8.27 13.09 14.85
C GLU A 334 8.99 12.56 16.09
N THR A 335 8.23 11.97 17.00
CA THR A 335 8.76 11.24 18.16
C THR A 335 8.35 9.78 18.04
N SER A 336 9.32 8.89 18.10
CA SER A 336 9.14 7.44 18.16
C SER A 336 9.50 6.92 19.56
N LYS A 337 8.68 6.01 20.09
CA LYS A 337 8.87 5.37 21.40
C LYS A 337 8.77 3.86 21.25
N PHE A 338 9.60 3.14 21.98
CA PHE A 338 9.60 1.69 22.11
C PHE A 338 9.59 1.28 23.57
N SER A 339 8.90 0.20 23.91
CA SER A 339 9.05 -0.51 25.18
C SER A 339 8.69 -1.98 25.04
N ASP A 340 9.27 -2.82 25.92
CA ASP A 340 8.94 -4.23 26.05
C ASP A 340 8.58 -4.62 27.49
N ASN A 341 8.19 -5.88 27.69
CA ASN A 341 7.85 -6.40 29.03
C ASN A 341 9.08 -6.84 29.86
N PHE A 342 10.29 -6.74 29.31
CA PHE A 342 11.54 -6.98 30.04
C PHE A 342 12.15 -5.71 30.64
N GLY A 343 11.46 -4.57 30.50
CA GLY A 343 11.87 -3.29 31.04
C GLY A 343 12.66 -2.43 30.07
N SER A 344 12.85 -2.86 28.81
CA SER A 344 13.45 -2.04 27.79
C SER A 344 12.49 -0.92 27.40
N LYS A 345 13.03 0.27 27.29
CA LYS A 345 12.32 1.43 26.75
C LYS A 345 13.29 2.42 26.16
N ASP A 346 12.94 2.98 25.03
CA ASP A 346 13.73 3.98 24.34
C ASP A 346 12.85 4.97 23.58
N ARG A 347 13.41 6.11 23.23
CA ARG A 347 12.74 7.20 22.54
C ARG A 347 13.72 7.94 21.66
N THR A 348 13.31 8.25 20.44
CA THR A 348 14.04 9.12 19.53
C THR A 348 13.13 10.19 18.93
N SER A 349 13.70 11.26 18.41
CA SER A 349 12.98 12.30 17.67
C SER A 349 13.75 12.74 16.44
N ILE A 350 12.99 13.26 15.47
CA ILE A 350 13.52 13.83 14.24
C ILE A 350 12.77 15.11 13.91
N ASP A 351 13.50 16.20 13.73
CA ASP A 351 12.99 17.47 13.25
C ASP A 351 13.41 17.67 11.79
N SER A 352 12.49 18.07 10.93
CA SER A 352 12.72 18.09 9.49
C SER A 352 12.15 19.32 8.82
N TYR A 353 12.89 19.78 7.82
CA TYR A 353 12.49 20.89 6.94
C TYR A 353 12.66 20.46 5.49
N PHE A 354 11.67 20.67 4.66
CA PHE A 354 11.72 20.25 3.26
C PHE A 354 11.07 21.25 2.32
N GLY A 355 11.52 21.22 1.07
CA GLY A 355 10.94 22.04 0.01
C GLY A 355 11.01 21.35 -1.34
N MET A 356 10.04 21.64 -2.18
CA MET A 356 9.92 21.16 -3.56
C MET A 356 9.54 22.32 -4.46
N LEU A 357 10.29 22.49 -5.54
CA LEU A 357 9.97 23.38 -6.65
C LEU A 357 9.41 22.53 -7.79
N THR A 358 8.24 22.89 -8.28
CA THR A 358 7.62 22.32 -9.47
C THR A 358 7.58 23.36 -10.57
N LEU A 359 8.01 22.98 -11.78
CA LEU A 359 8.04 23.81 -12.97
C LEU A 359 7.26 23.15 -14.11
N HIS A 360 6.48 23.94 -14.83
CA HIS A 360 5.77 23.56 -16.07
C HIS A 360 6.26 24.43 -17.25
N PRO A 361 7.52 24.25 -17.73
CA PRO A 361 8.16 25.18 -18.66
C PRO A 361 7.53 25.20 -20.06
N VAL A 362 6.95 24.09 -20.48
CA VAL A 362 6.19 23.94 -21.73
C VAL A 362 5.02 22.98 -21.50
N SER A 363 4.02 22.98 -22.40
CA SER A 363 2.88 22.07 -22.31
C SER A 363 3.32 20.61 -22.17
N GLY A 364 2.69 19.88 -21.27
CA GLY A 364 2.96 18.48 -21.00
C GLY A 364 4.24 18.17 -20.22
N LEU A 365 5.13 19.13 -19.97
CA LEU A 365 6.38 18.93 -19.23
C LEU A 365 6.27 19.43 -17.80
N THR A 366 6.43 18.52 -16.84
CA THR A 366 6.55 18.82 -15.41
C THR A 366 7.94 18.44 -14.92
N LEU A 367 8.61 19.33 -14.23
CA LEU A 367 9.92 19.13 -13.61
C LEU A 367 9.81 19.44 -12.11
N ASN A 368 10.32 18.55 -11.26
CA ASN A 368 10.36 18.71 -9.82
C ASN A 368 11.80 18.65 -9.32
N GLY A 369 12.15 19.55 -8.40
CA GLY A 369 13.42 19.53 -7.69
C GLY A 369 13.22 19.86 -6.23
N GLY A 370 13.77 19.04 -5.32
CA GLY A 370 13.54 19.22 -3.90
C GLY A 370 14.73 18.85 -3.03
N LEU A 371 14.70 19.38 -1.83
CA LEU A 371 15.66 19.06 -0.78
C LEU A 371 14.94 18.91 0.57
N ARG A 372 15.55 18.11 1.44
CA ARG A 372 15.12 17.93 2.82
C ARG A 372 16.32 17.93 3.73
N TYR A 373 16.20 18.61 4.86
CA TYR A 373 17.11 18.58 5.98
C TYR A 373 16.42 17.92 7.16
N ASP A 374 17.05 16.89 7.71
CA ASP A 374 16.60 16.15 8.88
C ASP A 374 17.64 16.30 9.99
N ASP A 375 17.19 16.61 11.20
CA ASP A 375 17.99 16.61 12.41
C ASP A 375 17.45 15.54 13.36
N GLN A 376 18.19 14.45 13.49
CA GLN A 376 17.79 13.27 14.23
C GLN A 376 18.60 13.17 15.51
N ALA A 377 17.91 13.01 16.64
CA ALA A 377 18.49 13.12 17.99
C ALA A 377 19.73 12.25 18.22
N ASP A 378 19.76 11.02 17.64
CA ASP A 378 20.83 10.04 17.91
C ASP A 378 21.95 10.06 16.86
N PHE A 379 21.69 10.55 15.65
CA PHE A 379 22.60 10.45 14.49
C PHE A 379 22.93 11.79 13.84
N GLY A 380 22.45 12.91 14.44
CA GLY A 380 22.66 14.26 13.93
C GLY A 380 21.93 14.53 12.61
N HIS A 381 22.48 15.40 11.79
CA HIS A 381 21.79 15.94 10.64
C HIS A 381 22.10 15.21 9.33
N ARG A 382 21.10 15.20 8.43
CA ARG A 382 21.22 14.66 7.08
C ARG A 382 20.44 15.53 6.08
N THR A 383 21.07 15.79 4.94
CA THR A 383 20.38 16.43 3.79
C THR A 383 20.19 15.42 2.69
N THR A 384 19.01 15.36 2.11
CA THR A 384 18.65 14.51 0.96
C THR A 384 18.09 15.34 -0.18
N PHE A 385 18.34 14.90 -1.43
CA PHE A 385 17.93 15.56 -2.65
C PHE A 385 17.06 14.65 -3.50
N ALA A 386 16.14 15.26 -4.27
CA ALA A 386 15.38 14.57 -5.30
C ALA A 386 15.19 15.50 -6.51
N ALA A 387 15.17 14.89 -7.69
CA ALA A 387 14.76 15.54 -8.92
C ALA A 387 13.99 14.53 -9.77
N ASN A 388 12.88 14.93 -10.32
CA ASN A 388 12.11 14.07 -11.22
C ASN A 388 11.38 14.90 -12.27
N GLY A 389 10.98 14.25 -13.36
CA GLY A 389 10.20 14.89 -14.40
C GLY A 389 9.35 13.92 -15.17
N ALA A 390 8.23 14.41 -15.66
CA ALA A 390 7.32 13.75 -16.57
C ALA A 390 7.07 14.62 -17.79
N TRP A 391 7.10 14.03 -18.97
CA TRP A 391 6.83 14.72 -20.22
C TRP A 391 5.82 13.95 -21.06
N ALA A 392 4.60 14.47 -21.15
CA ALA A 392 3.60 14.00 -22.09
C ALA A 392 3.95 14.53 -23.51
N LEU A 393 4.18 13.59 -24.44
CA LEU A 393 4.64 13.90 -25.82
C LEU A 393 3.45 14.03 -26.75
N GLY A 394 2.66 15.09 -26.59
CA GLY A 394 1.49 15.37 -27.41
C GLY A 394 0.26 15.73 -26.58
N GLU A 395 -0.86 15.87 -27.23
CA GLU A 395 -2.17 16.14 -26.64
C GLU A 395 -3.07 14.92 -26.85
N GLY A 396 -4.00 14.69 -25.91
CA GLY A 396 -4.97 13.59 -25.96
C GLY A 396 -4.62 12.41 -25.07
N GLU A 397 -5.60 11.52 -24.93
CA GLU A 397 -5.57 10.41 -23.95
C GLU A 397 -4.51 9.34 -24.27
N ASP A 398 -4.10 9.21 -25.51
CA ASP A 398 -3.09 8.25 -25.94
C ASP A 398 -1.66 8.84 -26.04
N ALA A 399 -1.45 10.07 -25.53
CA ALA A 399 -0.13 10.70 -25.58
C ALA A 399 0.87 9.93 -24.70
N PRO A 400 2.04 9.52 -25.23
CA PRO A 400 3.04 8.82 -24.44
C PRO A 400 3.67 9.76 -23.41
N VAL A 401 4.00 9.23 -22.23
CA VAL A 401 4.65 9.97 -21.14
C VAL A 401 6.02 9.38 -20.88
N ILE A 402 7.07 10.19 -21.01
CA ILE A 402 8.42 9.83 -20.57
C ILE A 402 8.60 10.31 -19.13
N ARG A 403 9.17 9.46 -18.29
CA ARG A 403 9.41 9.75 -16.88
C ARG A 403 10.86 9.48 -16.53
N ALA A 404 11.41 10.28 -15.62
CA ALA A 404 12.70 9.99 -15.00
C ALA A 404 12.70 10.54 -13.58
N SER A 405 13.36 9.82 -12.67
CA SER A 405 13.55 10.28 -11.31
C SER A 405 14.93 9.95 -10.77
N TYR A 406 15.42 10.82 -9.90
CA TYR A 406 16.53 10.64 -8.99
C TYR A 406 16.08 10.96 -7.58
N GLY A 407 16.43 10.12 -6.62
CA GLY A 407 16.13 10.38 -5.23
C GLY A 407 17.17 9.79 -4.28
N GLU A 408 17.42 10.54 -3.22
CA GLU A 408 18.20 10.09 -2.08
C GLU A 408 17.27 9.72 -0.92
N GLY A 409 17.70 8.79 -0.08
CA GLY A 409 16.97 8.40 1.10
C GLY A 409 17.91 7.95 2.21
N PHE A 410 17.41 7.96 3.44
CA PHE A 410 18.10 7.36 4.57
C PHE A 410 17.11 6.64 5.47
N LYS A 411 17.62 5.76 6.33
CA LYS A 411 16.90 5.11 7.42
C LYS A 411 17.80 5.03 8.63
N ALA A 412 17.37 5.64 9.73
CA ALA A 412 18.01 5.43 11.02
C ALA A 412 17.81 3.99 11.50
N PRO A 413 18.74 3.41 12.26
CA PRO A 413 18.51 2.15 12.96
C PRO A 413 17.22 2.22 13.77
N SER A 414 16.50 1.10 13.92
CA SER A 414 15.33 1.06 14.79
C SER A 414 15.72 1.16 16.26
N LEU A 415 14.76 1.56 17.11
CA LEU A 415 14.98 1.58 18.56
C LEU A 415 15.33 0.19 19.11
N TYR A 416 14.71 -0.87 18.55
CA TYR A 416 15.03 -2.25 18.89
C TYR A 416 16.48 -2.63 18.53
N GLN A 417 16.94 -2.28 17.32
CA GLN A 417 18.32 -2.53 16.87
C GLN A 417 19.35 -1.81 17.75
N LEU A 418 19.09 -0.55 18.11
CA LEU A 418 19.96 0.23 19.00
C LEU A 418 20.02 -0.37 20.40
N TYR A 419 18.88 -0.76 20.95
CA TYR A 419 18.80 -1.39 22.26
C TYR A 419 19.57 -2.73 22.30
N THR A 420 19.34 -3.60 21.30
CA THR A 420 19.97 -4.93 21.23
C THR A 420 21.48 -4.85 21.11
N ASN A 421 21.99 -3.93 20.28
CA ASN A 421 23.43 -3.76 20.09
C ASN A 421 24.12 -2.99 21.23
N GLY A 422 23.40 -2.10 21.90
CA GLY A 422 23.96 -1.20 22.90
C GLY A 422 25.13 -0.36 22.35
N THR A 423 26.13 -0.10 23.17
CA THR A 423 27.33 0.66 22.79
C THR A 423 28.45 -0.19 22.19
N PHE A 424 28.35 -1.50 22.22
CA PHE A 424 29.43 -2.42 21.80
C PHE A 424 29.59 -2.49 20.27
N ASN A 425 28.52 -2.28 19.51
CA ASN A 425 28.55 -2.28 18.06
C ASN A 425 27.65 -1.14 17.52
N PRO A 426 28.17 0.10 17.47
CA PRO A 426 27.38 1.24 17.04
C PRO A 426 26.96 1.09 15.58
N LEU A 427 25.66 1.22 15.32
CA LEU A 427 25.09 1.18 13.98
C LEU A 427 25.07 2.57 13.37
N GLU A 428 25.35 2.63 12.07
CA GLU A 428 25.21 3.83 11.26
C GLU A 428 23.88 3.83 10.48
N PRO A 429 23.30 5.00 10.20
CA PRO A 429 22.13 5.09 9.33
C PRO A 429 22.40 4.54 7.93
N GLU A 430 21.42 3.81 7.41
CA GLU A 430 21.40 3.37 6.01
C GLU A 430 21.19 4.58 5.10
N THR A 431 21.89 4.63 3.98
CA THR A 431 21.72 5.68 2.96
C THR A 431 21.55 5.10 1.58
N SER A 432 20.73 5.72 0.75
CA SER A 432 20.49 5.25 -0.62
C SER A 432 20.49 6.36 -1.64
N LYS A 433 20.84 5.96 -2.88
CA LYS A 433 20.66 6.74 -4.11
C LYS A 433 19.96 5.86 -5.12
N ALA A 434 18.86 6.36 -5.66
CA ALA A 434 18.04 5.64 -6.63
C ALA A 434 17.81 6.46 -7.90
N TRP A 435 17.81 5.77 -9.03
CA TRP A 435 17.47 6.30 -10.35
C TRP A 435 16.39 5.44 -10.94
N ASP A 436 15.46 6.04 -11.63
CA ASP A 436 14.59 5.32 -12.55
C ASP A 436 14.27 6.16 -13.79
N ALA A 437 13.99 5.47 -14.89
CA ALA A 437 13.56 6.05 -16.15
C ALA A 437 12.57 5.10 -16.81
N GLY A 438 11.51 5.63 -17.39
CA GLY A 438 10.48 4.82 -18.01
C GLY A 438 9.65 5.57 -19.04
N VAL A 439 8.87 4.78 -19.76
CA VAL A 439 7.87 5.25 -20.69
C VAL A 439 6.52 4.64 -20.32
N GLU A 440 5.51 5.44 -20.41
CA GLU A 440 4.11 5.03 -20.33
C GLU A 440 3.45 5.35 -21.66
N GLN A 441 2.80 4.35 -22.25
CA GLN A 441 2.07 4.47 -23.50
C GLN A 441 0.61 4.12 -23.24
N PRO A 442 -0.28 5.11 -23.07
CA PRO A 442 -1.71 4.90 -23.15
C PRO A 442 -2.10 4.49 -24.57
N PHE A 443 -3.21 3.79 -24.74
CA PHE A 443 -3.76 3.37 -26.03
C PHE A 443 -5.27 3.09 -25.91
N ALA A 444 -5.94 2.97 -27.05
CA ALA A 444 -7.36 2.69 -27.11
C ALA A 444 -8.23 3.75 -26.39
N GLU A 445 -7.92 5.05 -26.61
CA GLU A 445 -8.62 6.17 -26.00
C GLU A 445 -8.55 6.12 -24.47
N GLY A 446 -7.33 5.90 -23.93
CA GLY A 446 -7.05 5.82 -22.49
C GLY A 446 -7.48 4.51 -21.79
N LYS A 447 -8.22 3.61 -22.46
CA LYS A 447 -8.65 2.33 -21.87
C LYS A 447 -7.53 1.35 -21.63
N GLY A 448 -6.41 1.52 -22.30
CA GLY A 448 -5.21 0.71 -22.13
C GLY A 448 -4.00 1.55 -21.77
N ARG A 449 -3.09 0.97 -20.99
CA ARG A 449 -1.82 1.60 -20.63
C ARG A 449 -0.73 0.54 -20.54
N PHE A 450 0.35 0.75 -21.28
CA PHE A 450 1.59 -0.02 -21.18
C PHE A 450 2.65 0.82 -20.47
N THR A 451 3.42 0.21 -19.57
CA THR A 451 4.53 0.85 -18.87
C THR A 451 5.80 0.02 -18.94
N LEU A 452 6.92 0.68 -19.19
CA LEU A 452 8.26 0.10 -19.12
C LEU A 452 9.12 1.01 -18.25
N THR A 453 9.73 0.47 -17.19
CA THR A 453 10.59 1.23 -16.30
C THR A 453 11.88 0.46 -16.03
N TRP A 454 13.03 1.11 -16.20
CA TRP A 454 14.32 0.68 -15.69
C TRP A 454 14.60 1.37 -14.35
N PHE A 455 15.22 0.67 -13.41
CA PHE A 455 15.61 1.24 -12.11
C PHE A 455 16.97 0.72 -11.64
N ASP A 456 17.66 1.53 -10.81
CA ASP A 456 18.93 1.20 -10.16
C ASP A 456 19.02 1.92 -8.82
N ARG A 457 19.11 1.16 -7.72
CA ARG A 457 19.29 1.68 -6.37
C ARG A 457 20.56 1.09 -5.74
N LYS A 458 21.35 1.97 -5.13
CA LYS A 458 22.50 1.61 -4.30
C LYS A 458 22.23 2.03 -2.86
N THR A 459 22.40 1.09 -1.93
CA THR A 459 22.26 1.34 -0.49
C THR A 459 23.60 1.11 0.19
N ARG A 460 23.99 1.99 1.09
CA ARG A 460 25.18 1.87 1.95
C ARG A 460 24.75 1.70 3.39
N ASN A 461 25.60 0.99 4.17
CA ASN A 461 25.38 0.73 5.58
C ASN A 461 24.05 0.04 5.87
N GLN A 462 23.53 -0.80 4.94
CA GLN A 462 22.33 -1.58 5.22
C GLN A 462 22.53 -2.39 6.49
N ILE A 463 21.53 -2.37 7.38
CA ILE A 463 21.59 -3.08 8.66
C ILE A 463 21.07 -4.50 8.46
N ASP A 464 21.82 -5.46 8.94
CA ASP A 464 21.51 -6.88 8.90
C ASP A 464 21.83 -7.55 10.25
N TYR A 465 21.36 -8.78 10.45
CA TYR A 465 21.54 -9.54 11.67
C TYR A 465 22.56 -10.65 11.51
N ASP A 466 23.55 -10.68 12.41
CA ASP A 466 24.57 -11.75 12.48
C ASP A 466 24.13 -12.83 13.47
N PHE A 467 23.66 -13.96 12.96
CA PHE A 467 23.25 -15.10 13.77
C PHE A 467 24.40 -15.79 14.51
N ALA A 468 25.65 -15.60 14.09
CA ALA A 468 26.80 -16.18 14.77
C ALA A 468 27.18 -15.39 16.01
N ASN A 469 27.07 -14.07 15.96
CA ASN A 469 27.44 -13.15 17.03
C ASN A 469 26.22 -12.55 17.76
N TRP A 470 24.99 -12.89 17.35
CA TRP A 470 23.74 -12.44 17.95
C TRP A 470 23.63 -10.90 18.05
N ASN A 471 24.06 -10.19 17.00
CA ASN A 471 24.02 -8.73 16.93
C ASN A 471 23.64 -8.21 15.56
N TYR A 472 23.27 -6.94 15.51
CA TYR A 472 23.09 -6.22 14.24
C TYR A 472 24.39 -5.60 13.79
N TYR A 473 24.60 -5.49 12.47
CA TYR A 473 25.78 -4.87 11.89
C TYR A 473 25.43 -4.17 10.58
N ASN A 474 26.26 -3.21 10.17
CA ASN A 474 26.11 -2.56 8.89
C ASN A 474 26.79 -3.39 7.79
N VAL A 475 26.00 -3.88 6.84
CA VAL A 475 26.48 -4.45 5.57
C VAL A 475 27.00 -3.31 4.70
N GLY A 476 28.16 -3.44 4.13
CA GLY A 476 28.82 -2.34 3.43
C GLY A 476 27.99 -1.73 2.29
N ARG A 477 27.65 -2.50 1.25
CA ARG A 477 26.90 -2.00 0.10
C ARG A 477 26.00 -3.06 -0.49
N THR A 478 24.75 -2.65 -0.80
CA THR A 478 23.83 -3.45 -1.59
C THR A 478 23.40 -2.68 -2.84
N ARG A 479 23.08 -3.38 -3.90
CA ARG A 479 22.53 -2.81 -5.13
C ARG A 479 21.36 -3.62 -5.61
N ALA A 480 20.29 -2.94 -6.00
CA ALA A 480 19.11 -3.52 -6.62
C ALA A 480 18.83 -2.77 -7.93
N LYS A 481 18.86 -3.49 -9.05
CA LYS A 481 18.57 -2.95 -10.39
C LYS A 481 17.68 -3.90 -11.16
N GLY A 482 16.91 -3.37 -12.10
CA GLY A 482 16.02 -4.21 -12.87
C GLY A 482 15.14 -3.46 -13.87
N ILE A 483 14.18 -4.20 -14.38
CA ILE A 483 13.18 -3.72 -15.34
C ILE A 483 11.79 -4.13 -14.84
N GLU A 484 10.84 -3.22 -14.94
CA GLU A 484 9.43 -3.43 -14.69
C GLU A 484 8.66 -3.23 -16.00
N LEU A 485 7.77 -4.17 -16.30
CA LEU A 485 6.76 -4.06 -17.36
C LEU A 485 5.39 -4.11 -16.70
N GLY A 486 4.49 -3.24 -17.13
CA GLY A 486 3.09 -3.23 -16.73
C GLY A 486 2.19 -3.04 -17.94
N MET A 487 1.03 -3.67 -17.93
CA MET A 487 -0.03 -3.43 -18.90
C MET A 487 -1.36 -3.54 -18.20
N VAL A 488 -2.17 -2.51 -18.32
CA VAL A 488 -3.53 -2.48 -17.80
C VAL A 488 -4.47 -2.15 -18.96
N VAL A 489 -5.57 -2.89 -19.08
CA VAL A 489 -6.67 -2.58 -19.98
C VAL A 489 -7.94 -2.64 -19.17
N THR A 490 -8.79 -1.61 -19.28
CA THR A 490 -10.05 -1.51 -18.53
C THR A 490 -11.22 -1.39 -19.50
N ASP A 491 -12.19 -2.28 -19.36
CA ASP A 491 -13.45 -2.29 -20.13
C ASP A 491 -13.27 -2.13 -21.66
N TRP A 492 -12.25 -2.80 -22.21
CA TRP A 492 -12.12 -2.85 -23.67
C TRP A 492 -12.98 -3.99 -24.22
N GLU A 493 -14.14 -3.64 -24.77
CA GLU A 493 -15.18 -4.60 -25.21
C GLU A 493 -15.60 -5.59 -24.10
N GLY A 494 -15.61 -5.14 -22.84
CA GLY A 494 -15.90 -5.95 -21.65
C GLY A 494 -14.73 -6.82 -21.17
N PHE A 495 -13.52 -6.63 -21.69
CA PHE A 495 -12.32 -7.24 -21.17
C PHE A 495 -11.57 -6.29 -20.23
N ASP A 496 -11.14 -6.83 -19.10
CA ASP A 496 -10.19 -6.21 -18.21
C ASP A 496 -8.92 -7.08 -18.17
N LEU A 497 -7.75 -6.49 -18.38
CA LEU A 497 -6.46 -7.15 -18.38
C LEU A 497 -5.50 -6.42 -17.44
N ASN A 498 -4.78 -7.17 -16.61
CA ASN A 498 -3.66 -6.64 -15.85
C ASN A 498 -2.47 -7.60 -16.01
N LEU A 499 -1.35 -7.08 -16.49
CA LEU A 499 -0.08 -7.79 -16.58
C LEU A 499 0.99 -7.03 -15.83
N SER A 500 1.79 -7.72 -15.05
CA SER A 500 3.01 -7.17 -14.47
C SER A 500 4.16 -8.17 -14.57
N TYR A 501 5.34 -7.67 -14.90
CA TYR A 501 6.57 -8.44 -14.88
C TYR A 501 7.69 -7.62 -14.26
N THR A 502 8.48 -8.25 -13.43
CA THR A 502 9.66 -7.63 -12.82
C THR A 502 10.86 -8.55 -12.97
N TYR A 503 11.91 -8.03 -13.58
CA TYR A 503 13.25 -8.58 -13.46
C TYR A 503 14.03 -7.80 -12.42
N LEU A 504 14.60 -8.49 -11.41
CA LEU A 504 15.32 -7.89 -10.29
C LEU A 504 16.69 -8.57 -10.09
N ASP A 505 17.78 -7.81 -10.16
CA ASP A 505 19.10 -8.22 -9.71
C ASP A 505 19.47 -7.44 -8.44
N ALA A 506 19.23 -8.05 -7.27
CA ALA A 506 19.50 -7.48 -5.94
C ALA A 506 20.61 -8.26 -5.23
N LYS A 507 21.72 -7.59 -4.90
CA LYS A 507 22.93 -8.22 -4.38
C LYS A 507 23.64 -7.39 -3.33
N ASN A 508 24.35 -8.08 -2.44
CA ASN A 508 25.44 -7.51 -1.67
C ASN A 508 26.64 -7.31 -2.62
N GLU A 509 27.09 -6.05 -2.81
CA GLU A 509 28.19 -5.74 -3.75
C GLU A 509 29.56 -6.23 -3.27
N LEU A 510 29.73 -6.54 -1.98
CA LEU A 510 30.99 -7.03 -1.43
C LEU A 510 31.17 -8.53 -1.61
N THR A 511 30.11 -9.31 -1.36
CA THR A 511 30.14 -10.78 -1.42
C THR A 511 29.66 -11.33 -2.76
N GLY A 512 28.88 -10.55 -3.52
CA GLY A 512 28.17 -11.00 -4.72
C GLY A 512 26.92 -11.83 -4.43
N ALA A 513 26.65 -12.14 -3.15
CA ALA A 513 25.48 -12.91 -2.75
C ALA A 513 24.18 -12.13 -3.02
N ARG A 514 23.13 -12.84 -3.44
CA ARG A 514 21.82 -12.25 -3.66
C ARG A 514 21.15 -11.92 -2.32
N LEU A 515 20.38 -10.84 -2.30
CA LEU A 515 19.57 -10.54 -1.13
C LEU A 515 18.51 -11.62 -0.93
N ALA A 516 18.32 -12.03 0.32
CA ALA A 516 17.41 -13.09 0.70
C ALA A 516 15.95 -12.75 0.35
N ARG A 517 15.15 -13.76 -0.04
CA ARG A 517 13.71 -13.67 -0.30
C ARG A 517 13.32 -12.74 -1.47
N ARG A 518 14.27 -12.42 -2.38
CA ARG A 518 14.03 -11.61 -3.59
C ARG A 518 14.17 -12.48 -4.84
N PRO A 519 13.06 -12.94 -5.43
CA PRO A 519 13.12 -13.66 -6.70
C PRO A 519 13.59 -12.73 -7.81
N GLN A 520 14.35 -13.29 -8.77
CA GLN A 520 14.80 -12.49 -9.91
C GLN A 520 13.68 -12.15 -10.89
N ASN A 521 12.71 -13.04 -11.01
CA ASN A 521 11.61 -12.90 -11.94
C ASN A 521 10.31 -13.07 -11.19
N ASN A 522 9.43 -12.11 -11.27
CA ASN A 522 8.06 -12.18 -10.84
C ASN A 522 7.15 -11.83 -12.01
N PHE A 523 6.09 -12.59 -12.20
CA PHE A 523 5.10 -12.32 -13.21
C PHE A 523 3.69 -12.50 -12.63
N TYR A 524 2.82 -11.57 -12.94
CA TYR A 524 1.39 -11.64 -12.67
C TYR A 524 0.61 -11.33 -13.94
N ALA A 525 -0.45 -12.09 -14.18
CA ALA A 525 -1.42 -11.82 -15.24
C ALA A 525 -2.83 -12.05 -14.71
N SER A 526 -3.77 -11.19 -15.06
CA SER A 526 -5.19 -11.46 -14.86
C SER A 526 -5.99 -11.02 -16.07
N LEU A 527 -6.99 -11.80 -16.42
CA LEU A 527 -7.93 -11.52 -17.49
C LEU A 527 -9.35 -11.75 -16.98
N ASP A 528 -10.20 -10.76 -17.10
CA ASP A 528 -11.62 -10.84 -16.82
C ASP A 528 -12.42 -10.53 -18.09
N LYS A 529 -13.56 -11.21 -18.27
CA LYS A 529 -14.54 -10.91 -19.30
C LYS A 529 -15.90 -10.71 -18.66
N THR A 530 -16.52 -9.60 -18.97
CA THR A 530 -17.91 -9.29 -18.61
C THR A 530 -18.80 -9.42 -19.82
N TRP A 531 -19.91 -10.13 -19.69
CA TRP A 531 -20.92 -10.29 -20.75
C TRP A 531 -22.12 -9.38 -20.51
N GLY A 532 -22.95 -9.18 -21.54
CA GLY A 532 -24.08 -8.25 -21.52
C GLY A 532 -25.15 -8.50 -20.43
N LEU A 533 -25.18 -9.71 -19.83
CA LEU A 533 -26.01 -10.01 -18.64
C LEU A 533 -25.32 -9.66 -17.31
N GLY A 534 -24.12 -9.08 -17.35
CA GLY A 534 -23.33 -8.76 -16.17
C GLY A 534 -22.54 -9.93 -15.58
N LEU A 535 -22.65 -11.14 -16.14
CA LEU A 535 -21.82 -12.26 -15.74
C LEU A 535 -20.35 -11.93 -16.04
N ARG A 536 -19.50 -12.01 -15.02
CA ARG A 536 -18.04 -11.86 -15.14
C ARG A 536 -17.37 -13.18 -14.83
N LEU A 537 -16.43 -13.58 -15.67
CA LEU A 537 -15.49 -14.67 -15.41
C LEU A 537 -14.08 -14.13 -15.51
N GLY A 538 -13.23 -14.52 -14.60
CA GLY A 538 -11.84 -14.10 -14.55
C GLY A 538 -10.91 -15.24 -14.19
N ALA A 539 -9.67 -15.10 -14.63
CA ALA A 539 -8.56 -15.97 -14.23
C ALA A 539 -7.34 -15.13 -13.89
N ASP A 540 -6.52 -15.60 -12.99
CA ASP A 540 -5.22 -15.03 -12.70
C ASP A 540 -4.12 -16.08 -12.65
N LEU A 541 -2.91 -15.65 -12.99
CA LEU A 541 -1.69 -16.42 -13.00
C LEU A 541 -0.63 -15.66 -12.20
N ARG A 542 -0.05 -16.30 -11.20
CA ARG A 542 1.06 -15.80 -10.41
C ARG A 542 2.28 -16.70 -10.59
N VAL A 543 3.41 -16.11 -10.95
CA VAL A 543 4.69 -16.82 -11.11
C VAL A 543 5.73 -16.15 -10.22
N GLY A 544 6.11 -16.80 -9.15
CA GLY A 544 7.24 -16.40 -8.32
C GLY A 544 8.49 -17.17 -8.72
N GLY A 545 9.57 -16.46 -9.07
CA GLY A 545 10.83 -17.10 -9.44
C GLY A 545 11.58 -17.70 -8.24
N ASN A 546 12.64 -18.45 -8.53
CA ASN A 546 13.55 -19.00 -7.54
C ASN A 546 14.21 -17.90 -6.70
N ARG A 547 14.48 -18.20 -5.43
CA ARG A 547 15.07 -17.27 -4.47
C ARG A 547 15.95 -17.97 -3.44
N TRP A 548 16.77 -17.22 -2.75
CA TRP A 548 17.47 -17.65 -1.57
C TRP A 548 16.73 -17.16 -0.33
N ASP A 549 16.68 -17.97 0.72
CA ASP A 549 16.04 -17.59 1.99
C ASP A 549 17.02 -16.98 2.99
N ASP A 550 18.32 -17.14 2.77
CA ASP A 550 19.39 -16.66 3.61
C ASP A 550 20.39 -15.76 2.86
N HIS A 551 21.10 -14.91 3.61
CA HIS A 551 22.09 -13.98 3.07
C HIS A 551 23.37 -14.66 2.56
N ALA A 552 23.67 -15.88 3.03
CA ALA A 552 24.80 -16.67 2.58
C ALA A 552 24.52 -17.42 1.26
N ASN A 553 23.26 -17.41 0.81
CA ASN A 553 22.78 -18.15 -0.37
C ASN A 553 23.02 -19.67 -0.27
N THR A 554 22.75 -20.23 0.91
CA THR A 554 22.84 -21.66 1.18
C THR A 554 21.47 -22.34 1.20
N GLN A 555 20.40 -21.59 1.46
CA GLN A 555 19.03 -22.08 1.55
C GLN A 555 18.23 -21.66 0.33
N PHE A 556 18.07 -22.60 -0.60
CA PHE A 556 17.35 -22.36 -1.85
C PHE A 556 15.85 -22.64 -1.69
N VAL A 557 15.03 -21.77 -2.27
CA VAL A 557 13.57 -21.92 -2.39
C VAL A 557 13.19 -21.89 -3.86
N GLU A 558 12.53 -22.94 -4.31
CA GLU A 558 12.07 -23.08 -5.70
C GLU A 558 10.97 -22.07 -6.03
N GLY A 559 10.90 -21.70 -7.32
CA GLY A 559 9.82 -20.89 -7.85
C GLY A 559 8.50 -21.67 -7.90
N HIS A 560 7.40 -20.96 -8.10
CA HIS A 560 6.05 -21.54 -8.13
C HIS A 560 5.18 -20.87 -9.19
N VAL A 561 4.11 -21.59 -9.58
CA VAL A 561 3.09 -21.12 -10.50
C VAL A 561 1.72 -21.38 -9.89
N VAL A 562 0.96 -20.34 -9.62
CA VAL A 562 -0.37 -20.43 -9.02
C VAL A 562 -1.41 -19.85 -9.96
N VAL A 563 -2.50 -20.58 -10.18
CA VAL A 563 -3.63 -20.15 -11.01
C VAL A 563 -4.87 -19.99 -10.15
N GLY A 564 -5.55 -18.88 -10.30
CA GLY A 564 -6.85 -18.60 -9.69
C GLY A 564 -7.96 -18.49 -10.75
N LEU A 565 -9.18 -18.80 -10.34
CA LEU A 565 -10.40 -18.55 -11.11
C LEU A 565 -11.38 -17.76 -10.26
N ARG A 566 -12.13 -16.84 -10.89
CA ARG A 566 -13.16 -16.06 -10.20
C ARG A 566 -14.38 -15.84 -11.09
N THR A 567 -15.53 -15.66 -10.46
CA THR A 567 -16.78 -15.33 -11.13
C THR A 567 -17.58 -14.35 -10.30
N SER A 568 -18.35 -13.49 -10.93
CA SER A 568 -19.40 -12.73 -10.27
C SER A 568 -20.60 -12.51 -11.16
N TYR A 569 -21.77 -12.31 -10.54
CA TYR A 569 -23.02 -12.07 -11.22
C TYR A 569 -23.89 -11.09 -10.43
N PRO A 570 -24.30 -9.96 -11.04
CA PRO A 570 -25.24 -9.03 -10.44
C PRO A 570 -26.65 -9.62 -10.48
N VAL A 571 -27.15 -10.09 -9.34
CA VAL A 571 -28.53 -10.61 -9.19
C VAL A 571 -29.54 -9.46 -9.32
N THR A 572 -29.16 -8.28 -8.82
CA THR A 572 -29.86 -7.01 -8.99
C THR A 572 -28.81 -5.89 -9.20
N PRO A 573 -29.17 -4.67 -9.58
CA PRO A 573 -28.22 -3.56 -9.67
C PRO A 573 -27.43 -3.30 -8.36
N ASN A 574 -27.98 -3.70 -7.23
CA ASN A 574 -27.42 -3.46 -5.91
C ASN A 574 -26.84 -4.71 -5.24
N VAL A 575 -27.07 -5.92 -5.77
CA VAL A 575 -26.68 -7.18 -5.15
C VAL A 575 -25.91 -8.03 -6.15
N GLU A 576 -24.65 -8.33 -5.82
CA GLU A 576 -23.78 -9.22 -6.58
C GLU A 576 -23.47 -10.48 -5.76
N VAL A 577 -23.55 -11.64 -6.39
CA VAL A 577 -22.98 -12.88 -5.85
C VAL A 577 -21.66 -13.15 -6.55
N TYR A 578 -20.68 -13.67 -5.83
CA TYR A 578 -19.36 -13.95 -6.38
C TYR A 578 -18.76 -15.23 -5.79
N GLY A 579 -17.78 -15.76 -6.50
CA GLY A 579 -17.00 -16.89 -6.01
C GLY A 579 -15.63 -16.93 -6.66
N ARG A 580 -14.68 -17.55 -5.97
CA ARG A 580 -13.33 -17.77 -6.48
C ARG A 580 -12.75 -19.09 -6.03
N ILE A 581 -11.83 -19.58 -6.82
CA ILE A 581 -10.95 -20.71 -6.49
C ILE A 581 -9.53 -20.19 -6.58
N GLU A 582 -8.79 -20.28 -5.51
CA GLU A 582 -7.38 -19.97 -5.44
C GLU A 582 -6.57 -21.27 -5.53
N ASN A 583 -5.38 -21.18 -6.13
CA ASN A 583 -4.50 -22.34 -6.29
C ASN A 583 -5.21 -23.55 -6.95
N LEU A 584 -5.80 -23.33 -8.13
CA LEU A 584 -6.64 -24.31 -8.83
C LEU A 584 -5.99 -25.69 -8.98
N PHE A 585 -4.67 -25.73 -9.20
CA PHE A 585 -3.93 -26.95 -9.45
C PHE A 585 -3.32 -27.58 -8.18
N ASP A 586 -3.62 -27.00 -7.01
CA ASP A 586 -3.12 -27.46 -5.71
C ASP A 586 -1.59 -27.48 -5.62
N GLU A 587 -0.96 -26.45 -6.17
CA GLU A 587 0.49 -26.29 -6.12
C GLU A 587 0.95 -26.13 -4.68
N HIS A 588 1.97 -26.91 -4.29
CA HIS A 588 2.56 -26.85 -2.98
C HIS A 588 3.92 -26.18 -3.07
N TYR A 589 4.04 -25.01 -2.51
CA TYR A 589 5.23 -24.18 -2.61
C TYR A 589 5.55 -23.50 -1.28
N GLU A 590 6.74 -22.95 -1.19
CA GLU A 590 7.20 -22.12 -0.08
C GLU A 590 7.60 -20.74 -0.63
N VAL A 591 7.33 -19.67 0.08
CA VAL A 591 7.92 -18.34 -0.19
C VAL A 591 9.03 -18.00 0.79
N VAL A 592 8.95 -18.57 1.98
CA VAL A 592 9.96 -18.62 3.02
C VAL A 592 10.18 -20.09 3.35
N ARG A 593 11.44 -20.49 3.45
CA ARG A 593 11.78 -21.90 3.72
C ARG A 593 11.13 -22.40 5.00
N SER A 594 10.59 -23.61 4.93
CA SER A 594 9.89 -24.33 6.01
C SER A 594 8.48 -23.83 6.31
N TYR A 595 8.03 -22.72 5.72
CA TYR A 595 6.68 -22.23 5.91
C TYR A 595 5.77 -22.64 4.74
N GLY A 596 4.57 -23.11 5.09
CA GLY A 596 3.58 -23.57 4.15
C GLY A 596 2.80 -22.43 3.47
N THR A 597 2.10 -22.79 2.42
CA THR A 597 1.15 -21.93 1.73
C THR A 597 -0.19 -22.65 1.56
N ALA A 598 -1.27 -21.89 1.36
CA ALA A 598 -2.59 -22.45 1.15
C ALA A 598 -2.61 -23.35 -0.09
N GLY A 599 -3.13 -24.57 0.05
CA GLY A 599 -3.51 -25.42 -1.06
C GLY A 599 -4.72 -24.88 -1.82
N ARG A 600 -5.29 -25.70 -2.71
CA ARG A 600 -6.51 -25.32 -3.43
C ARG A 600 -7.63 -24.94 -2.47
N SER A 601 -8.16 -23.74 -2.62
CA SER A 601 -9.18 -23.18 -1.74
C SER A 601 -10.31 -22.54 -2.54
N ALA A 602 -11.54 -22.62 -2.04
CA ALA A 602 -12.72 -22.08 -2.69
C ALA A 602 -13.50 -21.20 -1.72
N TYR A 603 -14.05 -20.09 -2.24
CA TYR A 603 -14.81 -19.11 -1.48
C TYR A 603 -16.03 -18.67 -2.28
N ALA A 604 -17.10 -18.33 -1.58
CA ALA A 604 -18.30 -17.75 -2.17
C ALA A 604 -18.82 -16.63 -1.27
N GLY A 605 -19.38 -15.60 -1.88
CA GLY A 605 -19.83 -14.43 -1.13
C GLY A 605 -20.93 -13.67 -1.84
N VAL A 606 -21.46 -12.71 -1.10
CA VAL A 606 -22.43 -11.73 -1.58
C VAL A 606 -21.91 -10.33 -1.24
N ARG A 607 -22.12 -9.42 -2.17
CA ARG A 607 -21.82 -7.99 -2.02
C ARG A 607 -23.08 -7.18 -2.30
N VAL A 608 -23.30 -6.18 -1.44
CA VAL A 608 -24.42 -5.24 -1.58
C VAL A 608 -23.84 -3.84 -1.65
N LYS A 609 -24.34 -3.03 -2.58
CA LYS A 609 -23.96 -1.62 -2.72
C LYS A 609 -25.19 -0.73 -2.95
N MET A 610 -25.15 0.45 -2.36
CA MET A 610 -26.20 1.46 -2.48
C MET A 610 -25.58 2.80 -2.85
#